data_1f5565028061ee11846b757a1d72f10b
#
_entry.id   1f5565028061ee11846b757a1d72f10b
#
_cell.length_a   1.000
_cell.length_b   1.000
_cell.length_c   1.000
_cell.angle_alpha   90.00
_cell.angle_beta   90.00
_cell.angle_gamma   90.00
#
_symmetry.space_group_name_H-M   'P 1'
#
loop_
_entity.id
_entity.type
_entity.pdbx_description
1 polymer ?
#
loop_
_entity_poly.entity_id
_entity_poly.type
_entity_poly.pdbx_seq_one_letter_code
_entity_poly.pdbx_strand_id
1 'polypeptide(L)'
;AQFYNVSKARIYGAEVSTNGVCTFNPNTTLSYNLGYVFIEPEDAGYKKKNEEEAAYDDPMHMKEKSNTSKYLKYRQKHTVKAVLDFQWKRLTLGTNIVWKSKTLAVDYLMVDERAKEQPEIMDYVRDILFGNVNGQTLHSYWAKNNTPYCVVDLRAGVKITKELSFQFMVNNLFNKEYSTRPMLVSAPRT
;
A
#
# COMPACT_ATOMS: atom_id res chain seq x y z
N ALA A 1 -20.08 12.16 4.83
CA ALA A 1 -18.63 12.06 5.09
C ALA A 1 -18.14 13.45 5.45
N GLN A 2 -17.61 13.62 6.66
CA GLN A 2 -16.96 14.87 7.05
C GLN A 2 -15.45 14.72 6.80
N PHE A 3 -14.88 15.68 6.08
CA PHE A 3 -13.44 15.77 5.93
C PHE A 3 -12.87 16.52 7.14
N TYR A 4 -12.13 15.80 8.00
CA TYR A 4 -11.39 16.45 9.07
C TYR A 4 -9.97 16.76 8.61
N ASN A 5 -9.57 18.00 8.76
CA ASN A 5 -8.16 18.36 8.59
C ASN A 5 -7.34 17.76 9.74
N VAL A 6 -6.27 17.07 9.38
CA VAL A 6 -5.23 16.71 10.38
C VAL A 6 -4.65 18.03 10.89
N SER A 7 -4.90 18.32 12.17
CA SER A 7 -4.52 19.60 12.76
C SER A 7 -3.01 19.84 12.76
N LYS A 8 -2.21 18.76 12.83
CA LYS A 8 -0.74 18.81 12.77
C LYS A 8 -0.19 17.44 12.37
N ALA A 9 0.46 17.38 11.23
CA ALA A 9 1.18 16.18 10.75
C ALA A 9 2.69 16.38 10.90
N ARG A 10 3.40 15.32 11.28
CA ARG A 10 4.85 15.25 11.27
C ARG A 10 5.28 14.04 10.47
N ILE A 11 6.07 14.23 9.44
CA ILE A 11 6.65 13.16 8.64
C ILE A 11 8.15 13.38 8.60
N TYR A 12 8.91 12.39 9.05
CA TYR A 12 10.35 12.34 8.89
C TYR A 12 10.74 10.95 8.38
N GLY A 13 11.89 10.86 7.75
CA GLY A 13 12.32 9.61 7.15
C GLY A 13 13.69 9.71 6.51
N ALA A 14 14.07 8.63 5.88
CA ALA A 14 15.29 8.52 5.12
C ALA A 14 15.04 7.78 3.81
N GLU A 15 15.71 8.21 2.77
CA GLU A 15 15.72 7.54 1.47
C GLU A 15 17.15 7.25 1.06
N VAL A 16 17.38 6.02 0.60
CA VAL A 16 18.66 5.59 0.04
C VAL A 16 18.37 4.97 -1.31
N SER A 17 19.10 5.39 -2.33
CA SER A 17 19.00 4.81 -3.66
C SER A 17 20.38 4.63 -4.29
N THR A 18 20.49 3.60 -5.12
CA THR A 18 21.68 3.34 -5.94
C THR A 18 21.25 2.85 -7.30
N ASN A 19 21.96 3.28 -8.31
CA ASN A 19 21.75 2.83 -9.68
C ASN A 19 23.10 2.64 -10.38
N GLY A 20 23.13 1.79 -11.37
CA GLY A 20 24.33 1.55 -12.12
C GLY A 20 24.12 0.60 -13.29
N VAL A 21 25.20 0.43 -14.05
CA VAL A 21 25.26 -0.47 -15.19
C VAL A 21 26.53 -1.32 -15.05
N CYS A 22 26.35 -2.64 -15.03
CA CYS A 22 27.43 -3.61 -15.07
C CYS A 22 27.56 -4.14 -16.50
N THR A 23 28.67 -3.88 -17.16
CA THR A 23 28.99 -4.41 -18.50
C THR A 23 29.93 -5.59 -18.35
N PHE A 24 29.42 -6.78 -18.63
CA PHE A 24 30.21 -8.02 -18.55
C PHE A 24 31.03 -8.26 -19.82
N ASN A 25 30.45 -7.88 -20.97
CA ASN A 25 31.10 -7.92 -22.27
C ASN A 25 30.31 -6.99 -23.25
N PRO A 26 30.81 -6.73 -24.49
CA PRO A 26 30.15 -5.82 -25.43
C PRO A 26 28.67 -6.13 -25.75
N ASN A 27 28.24 -7.34 -25.49
CA ASN A 27 26.90 -7.83 -25.80
C ASN A 27 26.04 -8.13 -24.55
N THR A 28 26.58 -7.89 -23.35
CA THR A 28 25.91 -8.27 -22.10
C THR A 28 26.02 -7.17 -21.06
N THR A 29 24.90 -6.59 -20.70
CA THR A 29 24.80 -5.55 -19.67
C THR A 29 23.69 -5.86 -18.70
N LEU A 30 23.88 -5.45 -17.44
CA LEU A 30 22.87 -5.43 -16.40
C LEU A 30 22.77 -4.01 -15.86
N SER A 31 21.63 -3.39 -16.06
CA SER A 31 21.28 -2.12 -15.42
C SER A 31 20.47 -2.41 -14.16
N TYR A 32 20.72 -1.65 -13.10
CA TYR A 32 19.98 -1.77 -11.86
C TYR A 32 19.64 -0.40 -11.29
N ASN A 33 18.49 -0.33 -10.63
CA ASN A 33 18.06 0.79 -9.79
C ASN A 33 17.42 0.20 -8.54
N LEU A 34 18.03 0.46 -7.38
CA LEU A 34 17.58 -0.02 -6.08
C LEU A 34 17.27 1.18 -5.21
N GLY A 35 16.13 1.16 -4.55
CA GLY A 35 15.70 2.23 -3.65
C GLY A 35 15.05 1.68 -2.40
N TYR A 36 15.34 2.32 -1.28
CA TYR A 36 14.69 2.07 0.00
C TYR A 36 14.23 3.39 0.60
N VAL A 37 12.98 3.43 1.03
CA VAL A 37 12.37 4.58 1.71
C VAL A 37 11.86 4.13 3.07
N PHE A 38 12.27 4.84 4.09
CA PHE A 38 11.71 4.77 5.43
C PHE A 38 11.00 6.09 5.75
N ILE A 39 9.78 6.00 6.27
CA ILE A 39 9.05 7.16 6.78
C ILE A 39 8.44 6.86 8.15
N GLU A 40 8.43 7.84 9.02
CA GLU A 40 7.68 7.85 10.28
C GLU A 40 6.59 8.91 10.17
N PRO A 41 5.37 8.55 9.77
CA PRO A 41 4.27 9.49 9.52
C PRO A 41 3.41 9.62 10.76
N GLU A 42 3.61 10.64 11.58
CA GLU A 42 2.89 10.86 12.83
C GLU A 42 1.78 11.91 12.70
N ASP A 43 0.64 11.64 13.31
CA ASP A 43 -0.38 12.63 13.64
C ASP A 43 -0.01 13.26 15.00
N ALA A 44 0.58 14.44 14.96
CA ALA A 44 1.03 15.14 16.17
C ALA A 44 -0.13 15.64 17.06
N GLY A 45 -1.35 15.66 16.54
CA GLY A 45 -2.56 15.98 17.29
C GLY A 45 -3.21 14.79 18.02
N TYR A 46 -2.77 13.57 17.70
CA TYR A 46 -3.40 12.33 18.17
C TYR A 46 -3.47 12.21 19.71
N LYS A 47 -2.40 12.55 20.43
CA LYS A 47 -2.38 12.49 21.91
C LYS A 47 -3.37 13.46 22.54
N LYS A 48 -3.38 14.69 22.07
CA LYS A 48 -4.27 15.74 22.60
C LYS A 48 -5.74 15.37 22.41
N LYS A 49 -6.10 14.85 21.25
CA LYS A 49 -7.46 14.37 20.98
C LYS A 49 -7.88 13.23 21.91
N ASN A 50 -7.00 12.25 22.13
CA ASN A 50 -7.31 11.12 23.02
C ASN A 50 -7.43 11.52 24.50
N GLU A 51 -6.67 12.50 24.95
CA GLU A 51 -6.76 13.02 26.33
C GLU A 51 -8.06 13.81 26.54
N GLU A 52 -8.47 14.60 25.56
CA GLU A 52 -9.73 15.34 25.59
C GLU A 52 -10.95 14.40 25.49
N GLU A 53 -10.86 13.32 24.68
CA GLU A 53 -11.93 12.34 24.50
C GLU A 53 -12.08 11.37 25.67
N ALA A 54 -11.00 11.04 26.39
CA ALA A 54 -11.06 10.22 27.61
C ALA A 54 -11.82 10.91 28.75
N ALA A 55 -11.97 12.23 28.69
CA ALA A 55 -12.75 13.02 29.63
C ALA A 55 -14.26 13.05 29.29
N TYR A 56 -14.65 12.57 28.12
CA TYR A 56 -16.04 12.56 27.65
C TYR A 56 -16.44 11.13 27.25
N ASP A 57 -17.18 10.48 28.12
CA ASP A 57 -17.73 9.12 27.91
C ASP A 57 -19.05 9.17 27.09
N ASP A 58 -19.11 10.05 26.11
CA ASP A 58 -20.29 10.26 25.26
C ASP A 58 -20.09 9.51 23.91
N PRO A 59 -20.96 8.55 23.58
CA PRO A 59 -20.94 7.85 22.28
C PRO A 59 -21.00 8.77 21.07
N MET A 60 -21.56 9.98 21.21
CA MET A 60 -21.63 10.97 20.17
C MET A 60 -20.27 11.58 19.77
N HIS A 61 -19.31 11.60 20.72
CA HIS A 61 -17.95 12.10 20.48
C HIS A 61 -17.04 11.09 19.80
N MET A 62 -17.45 9.84 19.61
CA MET A 62 -16.75 8.87 18.76
C MET A 62 -16.59 9.33 17.30
N LYS A 63 -17.31 10.36 16.88
CA LYS A 63 -17.16 10.99 15.54
C LYS A 63 -15.76 11.57 15.31
N GLU A 64 -15.03 11.91 16.36
CA GLU A 64 -13.71 12.53 16.23
C GLU A 64 -12.55 11.54 16.21
N LYS A 65 -12.76 10.30 16.68
CA LYS A 65 -11.77 9.21 16.59
C LYS A 65 -11.68 8.65 15.18
N SER A 66 -11.21 9.44 14.26
CA SER A 66 -11.09 8.98 12.88
C SER A 66 -9.86 8.11 12.61
N ASN A 67 -8.95 7.96 13.58
CA ASN A 67 -7.68 7.26 13.41
C ASN A 67 -7.49 6.14 14.44
N THR A 68 -6.99 4.98 14.00
CA THR A 68 -6.73 3.82 14.84
C THR A 68 -5.43 3.90 15.63
N SER A 69 -4.55 4.85 15.31
CA SER A 69 -3.24 5.00 15.95
C SER A 69 -2.67 6.40 15.76
N LYS A 70 -1.53 6.67 16.44
CA LYS A 70 -0.76 7.90 16.29
C LYS A 70 -0.19 8.16 14.89
N TYR A 71 -0.33 7.21 13.96
CA TYR A 71 0.19 7.34 12.62
C TYR A 71 -0.84 7.95 11.65
N LEU A 72 -0.35 8.63 10.64
CA LEU A 72 -1.19 9.09 9.53
C LEU A 72 -1.78 7.89 8.78
N LYS A 73 -3.05 8.00 8.43
CA LYS A 73 -3.80 6.94 7.74
C LYS A 73 -3.19 6.59 6.38
N TYR A 74 -3.31 5.32 6.01
CA TYR A 74 -2.97 4.80 4.69
C TYR A 74 -1.51 5.01 4.30
N ARG A 75 -0.60 5.00 5.28
CA ARG A 75 0.85 5.11 5.07
C ARG A 75 1.55 3.80 5.44
N GLN A 76 2.52 3.43 4.62
CA GLN A 76 3.45 2.33 4.90
C GLN A 76 4.77 2.92 5.39
N LYS A 77 5.38 2.26 6.38
CA LYS A 77 6.63 2.70 6.99
C LYS A 77 7.85 2.45 6.11
N HIS A 78 7.86 1.32 5.44
CA HIS A 78 8.97 0.87 4.62
C HIS A 78 8.52 0.59 3.20
N THR A 79 9.32 1.04 2.24
CA THR A 79 9.14 0.72 0.82
C THR A 79 10.50 0.38 0.22
N VAL A 80 10.59 -0.77 -0.43
CA VAL A 80 11.74 -1.18 -1.24
C VAL A 80 11.31 -1.23 -2.69
N LYS A 81 12.12 -0.70 -3.58
CA LYS A 81 11.95 -0.79 -5.03
C LYS A 81 13.23 -1.29 -5.66
N ALA A 82 13.11 -2.22 -6.59
CA ALA A 82 14.21 -2.70 -7.39
C ALA A 82 13.77 -2.81 -8.85
N VAL A 83 14.55 -2.24 -9.74
CA VAL A 83 14.40 -2.39 -11.19
C VAL A 83 15.68 -2.97 -11.71
N LEU A 84 15.59 -4.10 -12.38
CA LEU A 84 16.71 -4.80 -13.01
C LEU A 84 16.41 -4.99 -14.47
N ASP A 85 17.34 -4.61 -15.35
CA ASP A 85 17.24 -4.80 -16.79
C ASP A 85 18.52 -5.47 -17.28
N PHE A 86 18.38 -6.72 -17.71
CA PHE A 86 19.44 -7.53 -18.28
C PHE A 86 19.32 -7.54 -19.80
N GLN A 87 20.37 -7.16 -20.48
CA GLN A 87 20.47 -7.21 -21.93
C GLN A 87 21.54 -8.19 -22.36
N TRP A 88 21.18 -9.09 -23.24
CA TRP A 88 22.10 -10.04 -23.85
C TRP A 88 21.86 -10.11 -25.35
N LYS A 89 22.82 -9.57 -26.11
CA LYS A 89 22.68 -9.47 -27.59
C LYS A 89 21.37 -8.81 -28.00
N ARG A 90 20.43 -9.60 -28.53
CA ARG A 90 19.12 -9.17 -29.01
C ARG A 90 18.00 -9.38 -28.00
N LEU A 91 18.32 -10.02 -26.87
CA LEU A 91 17.35 -10.30 -25.80
C LEU A 91 17.45 -9.24 -24.72
N THR A 92 16.30 -8.86 -24.19
CA THR A 92 16.18 -8.04 -22.97
C THR A 92 15.25 -8.73 -21.98
N LEU A 93 15.66 -8.77 -20.72
CA LEU A 93 14.85 -9.25 -19.62
C LEU A 93 14.84 -8.16 -18.55
N GLY A 94 13.66 -7.75 -18.15
CA GLY A 94 13.51 -6.73 -17.10
C GLY A 94 12.57 -7.21 -15.98
N THR A 95 12.85 -6.80 -14.78
CA THR A 95 11.94 -7.00 -13.66
C THR A 95 11.82 -5.73 -12.84
N ASN A 96 10.60 -5.49 -12.33
CA ASN A 96 10.31 -4.44 -11.36
C ASN A 96 9.76 -5.11 -10.11
N ILE A 97 10.39 -4.86 -8.97
CA ILE A 97 10.03 -5.42 -7.67
C ILE A 97 9.67 -4.27 -6.74
N VAL A 98 8.48 -4.33 -6.17
CA VAL A 98 8.02 -3.37 -5.17
C VAL A 98 7.59 -4.13 -3.93
N TRP A 99 8.31 -3.92 -2.84
CA TRP A 99 7.91 -4.42 -1.53
C TRP A 99 7.49 -3.26 -0.64
N LYS A 100 6.38 -3.44 0.09
CA LYS A 100 5.89 -2.47 1.06
C LYS A 100 5.48 -3.15 2.37
N SER A 101 5.75 -2.47 3.47
CA SER A 101 5.25 -2.89 4.78
C SER A 101 3.73 -2.72 4.87
N LYS A 102 3.12 -3.29 5.90
CA LYS A 102 1.69 -3.10 6.17
C LYS A 102 1.34 -1.62 6.37
N THR A 103 0.09 -1.27 6.12
CA THR A 103 -0.47 0.04 6.43
C THR A 103 -0.54 0.24 7.94
N LEU A 104 -0.07 1.40 8.43
CA LEU A 104 0.08 1.67 9.87
C LEU A 104 -1.23 2.04 10.55
N ALA A 105 -2.06 2.84 9.88
CA ALA A 105 -3.32 3.33 10.41
C ALA A 105 -4.38 3.42 9.31
N VAL A 106 -5.62 3.20 9.69
CA VAL A 106 -6.81 3.29 8.83
C VAL A 106 -7.93 4.00 9.58
N ASP A 107 -9.03 4.27 8.90
CA ASP A 107 -10.21 4.78 9.58
C ASP A 107 -10.72 3.79 10.61
N TYR A 108 -11.07 4.30 11.77
CA TYR A 108 -11.62 3.55 12.89
C TYR A 108 -12.82 2.67 12.46
N LEU A 109 -13.74 3.23 11.68
CA LEU A 109 -14.90 2.50 11.17
C LEU A 109 -14.56 1.25 10.37
N MET A 110 -13.33 1.14 9.84
CA MET A 110 -12.91 0.00 9.03
C MET A 110 -12.39 -1.18 9.84
N VAL A 111 -12.02 -0.97 11.11
CA VAL A 111 -11.32 -1.99 11.90
C VAL A 111 -11.91 -2.24 13.28
N ASP A 112 -12.75 -1.36 13.79
CA ASP A 112 -13.32 -1.50 15.13
C ASP A 112 -14.71 -2.14 15.08
N GLU A 113 -14.85 -3.31 15.69
CA GLU A 113 -16.12 -4.02 15.75
C GLU A 113 -17.20 -3.26 16.53
N ARG A 114 -16.81 -2.39 17.45
CA ARG A 114 -17.74 -1.51 18.19
C ARG A 114 -18.47 -0.54 17.27
N ALA A 115 -17.93 -0.26 16.09
CA ALA A 115 -18.63 0.52 15.08
C ALA A 115 -19.95 -0.11 14.63
N LYS A 116 -20.13 -1.43 14.77
CA LYS A 116 -21.39 -2.12 14.48
C LYS A 116 -22.53 -1.70 15.40
N GLU A 117 -22.21 -1.34 16.62
CA GLU A 117 -23.17 -1.03 17.68
C GLU A 117 -23.59 0.44 17.71
N GLN A 118 -22.97 1.27 16.84
CA GLN A 118 -23.29 2.70 16.77
C GLN A 118 -24.65 2.95 16.11
N PRO A 119 -25.60 3.56 16.81
CA PRO A 119 -26.95 3.79 16.27
C PRO A 119 -26.99 4.78 15.07
N GLU A 120 -25.92 5.57 14.93
CA GLU A 120 -25.81 6.57 13.84
C GLU A 120 -25.30 5.99 12.51
N ILE A 121 -24.79 4.77 12.51
CA ILE A 121 -24.40 4.10 11.28
C ILE A 121 -25.68 3.58 10.63
N MET A 122 -26.08 4.19 9.50
CA MET A 122 -27.21 3.72 8.72
C MET A 122 -27.06 2.25 8.38
N ASP A 123 -28.13 1.48 8.46
CA ASP A 123 -28.13 0.04 8.26
C ASP A 123 -27.42 -0.37 6.97
N TYR A 124 -27.64 0.35 5.86
CA TYR A 124 -26.95 0.03 4.61
C TYR A 124 -25.42 0.21 4.67
N VAL A 125 -24.90 1.18 5.45
CA VAL A 125 -23.46 1.38 5.65
C VAL A 125 -22.91 0.26 6.53
N ARG A 126 -23.65 -0.17 7.54
CA ARG A 126 -23.34 -1.32 8.37
C ARG A 126 -23.25 -2.60 7.53
N ASP A 127 -24.19 -2.80 6.62
CA ASP A 127 -24.20 -3.94 5.72
C ASP A 127 -23.02 -3.92 4.74
N ILE A 128 -22.62 -2.76 4.24
CA ILE A 128 -21.43 -2.62 3.38
C ILE A 128 -20.15 -2.92 4.15
N LEU A 129 -19.99 -2.39 5.36
CA LEU A 129 -18.76 -2.51 6.14
C LEU A 129 -18.63 -3.88 6.84
N PHE A 130 -19.73 -4.39 7.35
CA PHE A 130 -19.76 -5.58 8.19
C PHE A 130 -20.68 -6.69 7.66
N GLY A 131 -21.43 -6.40 6.59
CA GLY A 131 -22.27 -7.37 5.92
C GLY A 131 -21.44 -8.51 5.34
N ASN A 132 -22.01 -9.70 5.39
CA ASN A 132 -21.31 -10.91 4.98
C ASN A 132 -21.55 -11.16 3.49
N VAL A 133 -20.55 -10.87 2.67
CA VAL A 133 -20.55 -11.28 1.26
C VAL A 133 -19.62 -12.49 1.13
N ASN A 134 -20.17 -13.64 0.81
CA ASN A 134 -19.43 -14.91 0.68
C ASN A 134 -18.62 -15.32 1.94
N GLY A 135 -19.16 -15.09 3.13
CA GLY A 135 -18.51 -15.45 4.38
C GLY A 135 -17.44 -14.47 4.88
N GLN A 136 -17.24 -13.35 4.19
CA GLN A 136 -16.25 -12.34 4.58
C GLN A 136 -16.90 -10.97 4.69
N THR A 137 -16.59 -10.26 5.77
CA THR A 137 -16.91 -8.85 5.91
C THR A 137 -15.77 -8.01 5.37
N LEU A 138 -16.01 -6.76 5.01
CA LEU A 138 -14.96 -5.82 4.60
C LEU A 138 -13.90 -5.65 5.71
N HIS A 139 -14.36 -5.62 6.95
CA HIS A 139 -13.51 -5.58 8.14
C HIS A 139 -12.58 -6.81 8.22
N SER A 140 -13.11 -8.02 8.13
CA SER A 140 -12.32 -9.26 8.18
C SER A 140 -11.36 -9.39 6.99
N TYR A 141 -11.80 -8.96 5.81
CA TYR A 141 -10.97 -8.91 4.62
C TYR A 141 -9.77 -7.98 4.79
N TRP A 142 -9.99 -6.76 5.29
CA TRP A 142 -8.93 -5.81 5.55
C TRP A 142 -7.95 -6.30 6.62
N ALA A 143 -8.45 -6.82 7.73
CA ALA A 143 -7.62 -7.37 8.81
C ALA A 143 -6.70 -8.49 8.30
N LYS A 144 -7.22 -9.36 7.45
CA LYS A 144 -6.46 -10.46 6.83
C LYS A 144 -5.44 -9.98 5.81
N ASN A 145 -5.77 -8.97 5.01
CA ASN A 145 -4.96 -8.55 3.85
C ASN A 145 -4.04 -7.34 4.13
N ASN A 146 -4.17 -6.68 5.29
CA ASN A 146 -3.23 -5.64 5.70
C ASN A 146 -1.90 -6.25 6.20
N THR A 147 -1.21 -6.92 5.32
CA THR A 147 0.09 -7.55 5.54
C THR A 147 1.14 -6.90 4.64
N PRO A 148 2.43 -7.04 4.95
CA PRO A 148 3.47 -6.68 3.99
C PRO A 148 3.27 -7.45 2.68
N TYR A 149 3.53 -6.80 1.56
CA TYR A 149 3.37 -7.42 0.26
C TYR A 149 4.53 -7.10 -0.68
N CYS A 150 4.73 -8.00 -1.63
CA CYS A 150 5.70 -7.87 -2.71
C CYS A 150 4.99 -8.06 -4.05
N VAL A 151 5.17 -7.12 -4.95
CA VAL A 151 4.68 -7.19 -6.34
C VAL A 151 5.88 -7.28 -7.25
N VAL A 152 5.84 -8.21 -8.18
CA VAL A 152 6.90 -8.44 -9.17
C VAL A 152 6.29 -8.36 -10.56
N ASP A 153 6.85 -7.50 -11.39
CA ASP A 153 6.52 -7.41 -12.80
C ASP A 153 7.70 -7.97 -13.62
N LEU A 154 7.40 -8.61 -14.73
CA LEU A 154 8.39 -9.17 -15.65
C LEU A 154 8.21 -8.59 -17.04
N ARG A 155 9.33 -8.27 -17.68
CA ARG A 155 9.40 -7.81 -19.05
C ARG A 155 10.39 -8.69 -19.82
N ALA A 156 10.03 -9.10 -21.03
CA ALA A 156 10.92 -9.80 -21.93
C ALA A 156 10.82 -9.18 -23.31
N GLY A 157 11.93 -8.99 -23.97
CA GLY A 157 11.97 -8.43 -25.31
C GLY A 157 12.98 -9.13 -26.19
N VAL A 158 12.68 -9.21 -27.49
CA VAL A 158 13.60 -9.73 -28.48
C VAL A 158 13.58 -8.86 -29.74
N LYS A 159 14.76 -8.45 -30.20
CA LYS A 159 14.96 -7.76 -31.49
C LYS A 159 15.23 -8.82 -32.54
N ILE A 160 14.28 -9.02 -33.48
CA ILE A 160 14.41 -9.99 -34.56
C ILE A 160 15.22 -9.38 -35.71
N THR A 161 14.83 -8.19 -36.13
CA THR A 161 15.56 -7.39 -37.14
C THR A 161 15.86 -5.99 -36.60
N LYS A 162 16.39 -5.10 -37.42
CA LYS A 162 16.59 -3.69 -37.06
C LYS A 162 15.25 -2.97 -36.92
N GLU A 163 14.23 -3.40 -37.64
CA GLU A 163 12.91 -2.77 -37.70
C GLU A 163 11.85 -3.52 -36.89
N LEU A 164 12.10 -4.79 -36.53
CA LEU A 164 11.11 -5.65 -35.84
C LEU A 164 11.60 -6.11 -34.49
N SER A 165 10.79 -5.81 -33.47
CA SER A 165 10.99 -6.30 -32.12
C SER A 165 9.67 -6.76 -31.51
N PHE A 166 9.74 -7.76 -30.66
CA PHE A 166 8.64 -8.21 -29.82
C PHE A 166 8.94 -7.89 -28.35
N GLN A 167 7.89 -7.48 -27.64
CA GLN A 167 7.94 -7.27 -26.20
C GLN A 167 6.78 -8.00 -25.56
N PHE A 168 7.06 -8.63 -24.43
CA PHE A 168 6.11 -9.32 -23.59
C PHE A 168 6.24 -8.76 -22.17
N MET A 169 5.11 -8.48 -21.53
CA MET A 169 5.06 -7.95 -20.16
C MET A 169 4.01 -8.71 -19.35
N VAL A 170 4.36 -9.03 -18.14
CA VAL A 170 3.45 -9.58 -17.12
C VAL A 170 3.55 -8.72 -15.90
N ASN A 171 2.47 -8.05 -15.53
CA ASN A 171 2.37 -7.31 -14.28
C ASN A 171 1.82 -8.23 -13.20
N ASN A 172 2.29 -8.01 -11.97
CA ASN A 172 1.90 -8.81 -10.81
C ASN A 172 2.07 -10.32 -11.07
N LEU A 173 3.26 -10.73 -11.45
CA LEU A 173 3.62 -12.09 -11.89
C LEU A 173 3.05 -13.20 -10.98
N PHE A 174 3.08 -12.99 -9.67
CA PHE A 174 2.61 -13.95 -8.66
C PHE A 174 1.12 -13.79 -8.33
N ASN A 175 0.42 -12.92 -9.05
CA ASN A 175 -1.00 -12.61 -8.79
C ASN A 175 -1.26 -12.27 -7.31
N LYS A 176 -0.34 -11.48 -6.71
CA LYS A 176 -0.46 -11.10 -5.32
C LYS A 176 -1.64 -10.15 -5.14
N GLU A 177 -2.61 -10.56 -4.35
CA GLU A 177 -3.68 -9.70 -3.90
C GLU A 177 -3.18 -8.81 -2.77
N TYR A 178 -3.38 -7.52 -2.90
CA TYR A 178 -3.02 -6.53 -1.88
C TYR A 178 -3.98 -5.34 -1.93
N SER A 179 -4.12 -4.66 -0.81
CA SER A 179 -4.93 -3.45 -0.70
C SER A 179 -4.09 -2.33 -0.10
N THR A 180 -4.12 -1.18 -0.72
CA THR A 180 -3.46 0.04 -0.23
C THR A 180 -4.39 0.90 0.60
N ARG A 181 -5.69 0.73 0.41
CA ARG A 181 -6.76 1.41 1.12
C ARG A 181 -7.96 0.45 1.26
N PRO A 182 -8.76 0.55 2.31
CA PRO A 182 -10.02 -0.17 2.39
C PRO A 182 -10.85 0.06 1.12
N MET A 183 -11.57 -0.96 0.66
CA MET A 183 -12.41 -0.97 -0.55
C MET A 183 -11.64 -0.86 -1.88
N LEU A 184 -10.31 -0.84 -1.87
CA LEU A 184 -9.48 -0.82 -3.07
C LEU A 184 -8.64 -2.10 -3.11
N VAL A 185 -9.02 -3.01 -4.01
CA VAL A 185 -8.23 -4.19 -4.35
C VAL A 185 -7.35 -3.84 -5.55
N SER A 186 -6.10 -4.22 -5.50
CA SER A 186 -5.17 -4.02 -6.60
C SER A 186 -5.53 -4.86 -7.81
N ALA A 187 -5.11 -4.41 -8.98
CA ALA A 187 -5.31 -5.16 -10.22
C ALA A 187 -4.69 -6.56 -10.12
N PRO A 188 -5.37 -7.59 -10.64
CA PRO A 188 -4.81 -8.92 -10.77
C PRO A 188 -3.64 -8.92 -11.75
N ARG A 189 -3.05 -10.10 -11.98
CA ARG A 189 -2.03 -10.29 -13.01
C ARG A 189 -2.60 -9.96 -14.40
N THR A 190 -1.87 -9.15 -15.13
CA THR A 190 -2.17 -8.72 -16.51
C THR A 190 -0.94 -8.89 -17.41
#